data_12126ffd4ffa87d8a7a47c393c1902a1
#
_entry.id   12126ffd4ffa87d8a7a47c393c1902a1
#
_cell.length_a   1.000
_cell.length_b   1.000
_cell.length_c   1.000
_cell.angle_alpha   90.00
_cell.angle_beta   90.00
_cell.angle_gamma   90.00
#
_symmetry.space_group_name_H-M   'P 1'
#
loop_
_entity.id
_entity.type
_entity.pdbx_description
1 polymer ?
#
loop_
_entity_poly.entity_id
_entity_poly.type
_entity_poly.pdbx_seq_one_letter_code
_entity_poly.pdbx_strand_id
1 'polypeptide(L)'
;MISSNLDWLRIVGLAIGLCSLAFTSCNYDVPITPSPTRNIEKRLLGDLISLDHKENMKVRPLDDNTYIVYYDGDLFRAYHSDVAGTPFATIQDLNSNDRKYAYVVWKLSDDGKHLSLRNVSDKVISKEIKDSGTVVALLTKNASKPELFGEEIEFKKEK
;
A
#
# COMPACT_ATOMS: atom_id res chain seq x y z
N MET A 1 3.62 29.39 -57.49
CA MET A 1 4.53 28.31 -57.06
C MET A 1 5.00 28.63 -55.67
N ILE A 2 4.28 28.18 -54.68
CA ILE A 2 4.68 28.31 -53.27
C ILE A 2 4.31 27.00 -52.60
N SER A 3 5.33 26.23 -52.29
CA SER A 3 5.25 24.98 -51.55
C SER A 3 5.07 25.30 -50.08
N SER A 4 3.97 24.93 -49.48
CA SER A 4 3.74 25.01 -48.06
C SER A 4 4.04 23.65 -47.42
N ASN A 5 5.19 23.56 -46.79
CA ASN A 5 5.51 22.48 -45.91
C ASN A 5 4.78 22.67 -44.59
N LEU A 6 3.77 21.87 -44.36
CA LEU A 6 3.04 21.81 -43.12
C LEU A 6 3.81 20.85 -42.15
N ASP A 7 4.56 21.46 -41.27
CA ASP A 7 5.24 20.78 -40.20
C ASP A 7 4.20 20.17 -39.24
N TRP A 8 4.09 18.86 -39.28
CA TRP A 8 3.28 18.07 -38.38
C TRP A 8 4.02 18.01 -37.06
N LEU A 9 3.72 18.94 -36.18
CA LEU A 9 4.13 18.85 -34.76
C LEU A 9 3.52 17.59 -34.18
N ARG A 10 4.34 16.56 -34.05
CA ARG A 10 4.05 15.37 -33.23
C ARG A 10 4.05 15.82 -31.78
N ILE A 11 2.88 16.05 -31.25
CA ILE A 11 2.66 16.10 -29.80
C ILE A 11 2.84 14.66 -29.29
N VAL A 12 4.06 14.35 -28.93
CA VAL A 12 4.34 13.18 -28.10
C VAL A 12 3.75 13.49 -26.74
N GLY A 13 2.54 13.05 -26.52
CA GLY A 13 1.94 13.06 -25.20
C GLY A 13 2.81 12.21 -24.27
N LEU A 14 3.60 12.89 -23.46
CA LEU A 14 4.31 12.27 -22.35
C LEU A 14 3.25 11.86 -21.33
N ALA A 15 2.77 10.63 -21.44
CA ALA A 15 2.03 9.99 -20.37
C ALA A 15 3.01 9.79 -19.21
N ILE A 16 3.13 10.80 -18.35
CA ILE A 16 3.74 10.67 -17.05
C ILE A 16 2.78 9.77 -16.27
N GLY A 17 3.05 8.47 -16.30
CA GLY A 17 2.42 7.53 -15.38
C GLY A 17 2.80 7.99 -13.98
N LEU A 18 1.87 8.65 -13.29
CA LEU A 18 1.94 8.79 -11.85
C LEU A 18 1.89 7.37 -11.29
N CYS A 19 3.07 6.82 -11.01
CA CYS A 19 3.20 5.62 -10.22
C CYS A 19 2.73 6.00 -8.82
N SER A 20 1.52 5.62 -8.48
CA SER A 20 0.93 5.94 -7.18
C SER A 20 1.60 5.07 -6.14
N LEU A 21 2.42 5.71 -5.36
CA LEU A 21 3.12 5.20 -4.19
C LEU A 21 2.13 4.52 -3.24
N ALA A 22 2.36 3.26 -2.92
CA ALA A 22 1.45 2.45 -2.10
C ALA A 22 1.19 3.05 -0.70
N PHE A 23 2.08 3.90 -0.20
CA PHE A 23 2.02 4.44 1.16
C PHE A 23 1.88 5.97 1.22
N THR A 24 1.84 6.68 0.10
CA THR A 24 1.77 8.16 0.09
C THR A 24 0.45 8.75 0.56
N SER A 25 -0.54 7.92 0.87
CA SER A 25 -1.82 8.40 1.40
C SER A 25 -2.15 7.78 2.76
N CYS A 26 -1.26 7.95 3.75
CA CYS A 26 -1.64 7.79 5.15
C CYS A 26 -2.60 8.93 5.52
N ASN A 27 -3.90 8.69 5.40
CA ASN A 27 -4.92 9.73 5.55
C ASN A 27 -5.99 9.39 6.58
N TYR A 28 -5.98 8.16 7.12
CA TYR A 28 -6.95 7.74 8.12
C TYR A 28 -6.49 8.16 9.52
N ASP A 29 -7.43 8.57 10.37
CA ASP A 29 -7.14 8.96 11.76
C ASP A 29 -7.08 7.78 12.71
N VAL A 30 -7.65 6.64 12.33
CA VAL A 30 -7.72 5.44 13.16
C VAL A 30 -7.14 4.23 12.44
N PRO A 31 -6.58 3.24 13.14
CA PRO A 31 -6.15 1.98 12.54
C PRO A 31 -7.35 1.10 12.14
N ILE A 32 -7.12 0.08 11.29
CA ILE A 32 -8.15 -0.94 11.02
C ILE A 32 -8.53 -1.63 12.33
N THR A 33 -7.54 -2.15 13.05
CA THR A 33 -7.71 -2.75 14.37
C THR A 33 -6.83 -2.02 15.39
N PRO A 34 -7.28 -1.81 16.63
CA PRO A 34 -6.50 -1.11 17.65
C PRO A 34 -5.17 -1.81 18.00
N SER A 35 -5.10 -3.12 17.75
CA SER A 35 -3.92 -3.96 18.00
C SER A 35 -3.75 -4.99 16.90
N PRO A 36 -2.53 -5.56 16.74
CA PRO A 36 -2.26 -6.63 15.80
C PRO A 36 -3.19 -7.84 16.00
N THR A 37 -3.69 -8.41 14.90
CA THR A 37 -4.55 -9.61 14.94
C THR A 37 -3.77 -10.92 15.04
N ARG A 38 -2.47 -10.89 14.71
CA ARG A 38 -1.56 -12.03 14.78
C ARG A 38 -0.09 -11.60 14.77
N ASN A 39 0.80 -12.56 15.01
CA ASN A 39 2.23 -12.36 14.94
C ASN A 39 2.71 -12.04 13.52
N ILE A 40 3.91 -11.50 13.42
CA ILE A 40 4.56 -11.22 12.13
C ILE A 40 4.71 -12.48 11.28
N GLU A 41 4.52 -12.32 9.98
CA GLU A 41 4.87 -13.35 8.98
C GLU A 41 6.37 -13.21 8.64
N LYS A 42 7.18 -14.13 9.14
CA LYS A 42 8.64 -14.06 8.97
C LYS A 42 9.09 -14.06 7.52
N ARG A 43 8.29 -14.66 6.62
CA ARG A 43 8.58 -14.65 5.18
C ARG A 43 8.41 -13.28 4.53
N LEU A 44 7.77 -12.31 5.20
CA LEU A 44 7.73 -10.92 4.73
C LEU A 44 9.03 -10.15 5.00
N LEU A 45 9.85 -10.61 5.94
CA LEU A 45 11.09 -9.91 6.31
C LEU A 45 12.11 -9.96 5.16
N GLY A 46 12.78 -8.85 4.92
CA GLY A 46 13.84 -8.75 3.92
C GLY A 46 13.86 -7.41 3.20
N ASP A 47 14.70 -7.36 2.20
CA ASP A 47 14.78 -6.26 1.24
C ASP A 47 14.00 -6.65 0.00
N LEU A 48 13.13 -5.76 -0.45
CA LEU A 48 12.25 -5.96 -1.59
C LEU A 48 12.41 -4.79 -2.57
N ILE A 49 12.28 -5.08 -3.85
CA ILE A 49 12.27 -4.08 -4.91
C ILE A 49 11.00 -4.26 -5.76
N SER A 50 10.39 -3.16 -6.17
CA SER A 50 9.24 -3.22 -7.08
C SER A 50 9.63 -3.86 -8.41
N LEU A 51 8.70 -4.49 -9.11
CA LEU A 51 9.00 -5.17 -10.39
C LEU A 51 9.48 -4.21 -11.48
N ASP A 52 9.10 -2.94 -11.40
CA ASP A 52 9.61 -1.88 -12.29
C ASP A 52 10.96 -1.29 -11.84
N HIS A 53 11.53 -1.79 -10.74
CA HIS A 53 12.81 -1.39 -10.16
C HIS A 53 12.91 0.10 -9.73
N LYS A 54 11.79 0.76 -9.47
CA LYS A 54 11.76 2.17 -9.06
C LYS A 54 11.68 2.38 -7.57
N GLU A 55 11.11 1.42 -6.85
CA GLU A 55 10.79 1.56 -5.43
C GLU A 55 11.48 0.46 -4.61
N ASN A 56 12.03 0.85 -3.47
CA ASN A 56 12.71 -0.05 -2.55
C ASN A 56 11.94 -0.11 -1.24
N MET A 57 11.78 -1.32 -0.71
CA MET A 57 11.15 -1.54 0.58
C MET A 57 12.00 -2.46 1.44
N LYS A 58 12.20 -2.09 2.71
CA LYS A 58 12.88 -2.94 3.69
C LYS A 58 11.92 -3.24 4.82
N VAL A 59 11.68 -4.51 5.06
CA VAL A 59 10.79 -4.99 6.12
C VAL A 59 11.61 -5.67 7.20
N ARG A 60 11.50 -5.18 8.44
CA ARG A 60 12.22 -5.67 9.61
C ARG A 60 11.24 -5.91 10.76
N PRO A 61 11.51 -6.84 11.67
CA PRO A 61 10.70 -7.00 12.87
C PRO A 61 10.97 -5.83 13.83
N LEU A 62 9.93 -5.24 14.38
CA LEU A 62 10.02 -4.32 15.52
C LEU A 62 9.85 -5.11 16.82
N ASP A 63 8.87 -6.00 16.84
CA ASP A 63 8.60 -6.97 17.90
C ASP A 63 7.91 -8.22 17.29
N ASP A 64 7.34 -9.09 18.13
CA ASP A 64 6.70 -10.33 17.67
C ASP A 64 5.43 -10.11 16.84
N ASN A 65 4.85 -8.91 16.87
CA ASN A 65 3.56 -8.60 16.27
C ASN A 65 3.61 -7.42 15.28
N THR A 66 4.72 -6.68 15.25
CA THR A 66 4.84 -5.47 14.44
C THR A 66 6.10 -5.45 13.61
N TYR A 67 6.02 -4.74 12.50
CA TYR A 67 7.12 -4.48 11.57
C TYR A 67 7.53 -3.01 11.63
N ILE A 68 8.80 -2.77 11.37
CA ILE A 68 9.30 -1.50 10.85
C ILE A 68 9.48 -1.65 9.34
N VAL A 69 8.92 -0.74 8.58
CA VAL A 69 8.99 -0.72 7.12
C VAL A 69 9.64 0.59 6.69
N TYR A 70 10.75 0.48 5.99
CA TYR A 70 11.35 1.60 5.29
C TYR A 70 10.97 1.48 3.81
N TYR A 71 10.32 2.51 3.27
CA TYR A 71 9.84 2.51 1.91
C TYR A 71 10.11 3.86 1.25
N ASP A 72 10.91 3.84 0.20
CA ASP A 72 11.25 4.98 -0.65
C ASP A 72 11.66 6.27 0.12
N GLY A 73 12.39 6.11 1.22
CA GLY A 73 12.86 7.22 2.05
C GLY A 73 12.05 7.45 3.33
N ASP A 74 10.87 6.87 3.44
CA ASP A 74 9.96 7.05 4.56
C ASP A 74 9.92 5.83 5.49
N LEU A 75 9.61 6.10 6.76
CA LEU A 75 9.56 5.09 7.81
C LEU A 75 8.13 4.87 8.30
N PHE A 76 7.75 3.59 8.39
CA PHE A 76 6.41 3.19 8.81
C PHE A 76 6.48 2.09 9.87
N ARG A 77 5.47 2.06 10.73
CA ARG A 77 5.12 0.92 11.55
C ARG A 77 3.98 0.16 10.89
N ALA A 78 4.06 -1.15 10.82
CA ALA A 78 3.02 -1.97 10.21
C ALA A 78 2.67 -3.17 11.08
N TYR A 79 1.42 -3.64 11.00
CA TYR A 79 0.98 -4.86 11.65
C TYR A 79 -0.23 -5.47 10.96
N HIS A 80 -0.44 -6.76 11.18
CA HIS A 80 -1.58 -7.48 10.64
C HIS A 80 -2.88 -7.03 11.30
N SER A 81 -3.87 -6.77 10.47
CA SER A 81 -5.24 -6.40 10.83
C SER A 81 -6.21 -7.21 9.99
N ASP A 82 -6.14 -8.54 10.10
CA ASP A 82 -6.98 -9.44 9.31
C ASP A 82 -8.46 -9.22 9.63
N VAL A 83 -9.29 -9.07 8.60
CA VAL A 83 -10.74 -8.83 8.71
C VAL A 83 -11.49 -9.81 7.83
N ALA A 84 -12.42 -10.56 8.40
CA ALA A 84 -13.27 -11.50 7.67
C ALA A 84 -12.49 -12.48 6.76
N GLY A 85 -11.33 -12.94 7.20
CA GLY A 85 -10.46 -13.84 6.44
C GLY A 85 -9.60 -13.16 5.36
N THR A 86 -9.72 -11.85 5.19
CA THR A 86 -8.87 -11.07 4.26
C THR A 86 -7.65 -10.53 5.00
N PRO A 87 -6.42 -10.73 4.46
CA PRO A 87 -5.18 -10.31 5.10
C PRO A 87 -4.94 -8.81 4.89
N PHE A 88 -5.55 -7.98 5.71
CA PHE A 88 -5.23 -6.57 5.77
C PHE A 88 -4.02 -6.29 6.66
N ALA A 89 -3.38 -5.15 6.44
CA ALA A 89 -2.40 -4.57 7.32
C ALA A 89 -2.72 -3.09 7.58
N THR A 90 -2.53 -2.69 8.82
CA THR A 90 -2.50 -1.29 9.24
C THR A 90 -1.07 -0.78 9.10
N ILE A 91 -0.91 0.31 8.36
CA ILE A 91 0.38 0.99 8.15
C ILE A 91 0.29 2.36 8.83
N GLN A 92 1.19 2.66 9.75
CA GLN A 92 1.24 3.94 10.45
C GLN A 92 2.44 4.75 9.96
N ASP A 93 2.20 5.98 9.52
CA ASP A 93 3.26 6.93 9.20
C ASP A 93 4.03 7.34 10.48
N LEU A 94 5.35 7.23 10.44
CA LEU A 94 6.23 7.66 11.52
C LEU A 94 7.00 8.95 11.19
N ASN A 95 6.85 9.49 9.98
CA ASN A 95 7.58 10.68 9.53
C ASN A 95 6.88 11.97 9.94
N SER A 96 5.56 11.95 10.08
CA SER A 96 4.76 13.11 10.48
C SER A 96 4.32 13.02 11.95
N ASN A 97 4.04 14.19 12.56
CA ASN A 97 3.51 14.24 13.92
C ASN A 97 2.08 13.72 14.02
N ASP A 98 1.32 13.74 12.93
CA ASP A 98 -0.09 13.33 12.89
C ASP A 98 -0.27 11.81 13.00
N ARG A 99 0.78 11.04 12.74
CA ARG A 99 0.78 9.57 12.86
C ARG A 99 -0.40 8.91 12.16
N LYS A 100 -0.78 9.41 10.98
CA LYS A 100 -1.89 8.89 10.18
C LYS A 100 -1.65 7.45 9.74
N TYR A 101 -2.73 6.80 9.31
CA TYR A 101 -2.74 5.41 8.89
C TYR A 101 -3.08 5.27 7.40
N ALA A 102 -2.53 4.23 6.79
CA ALA A 102 -3.00 3.65 5.53
C ALA A 102 -3.44 2.21 5.77
N TYR A 103 -4.35 1.74 4.94
CA TYR A 103 -4.83 0.37 4.96
C TYR A 103 -4.42 -0.31 3.66
N VAL A 104 -3.84 -1.48 3.77
CA VAL A 104 -3.45 -2.27 2.61
C VAL A 104 -3.96 -3.71 2.74
N VAL A 105 -4.25 -4.34 1.62
CA VAL A 105 -4.34 -5.79 1.51
C VAL A 105 -3.06 -6.30 0.90
N TRP A 106 -2.59 -7.45 1.36
CA TRP A 106 -1.34 -8.02 0.90
C TRP A 106 -1.47 -9.50 0.56
N LYS A 107 -0.63 -9.94 -0.34
CA LYS A 107 -0.52 -11.34 -0.71
C LYS A 107 0.95 -11.69 -0.93
N LEU A 108 1.40 -12.73 -0.26
CA LEU A 108 2.73 -13.30 -0.44
C LEU A 108 2.62 -14.56 -1.31
N SER A 109 3.53 -14.73 -2.27
CA SER A 109 3.63 -15.98 -3.04
C SER A 109 4.00 -17.16 -2.15
N ASP A 110 3.68 -18.38 -2.58
CA ASP A 110 3.93 -19.60 -1.81
C ASP A 110 5.42 -19.81 -1.51
N ASP A 111 6.29 -19.40 -2.44
CA ASP A 111 7.75 -19.43 -2.28
C ASP A 111 8.30 -18.28 -1.43
N GLY A 112 7.45 -17.34 -1.00
CA GLY A 112 7.80 -16.18 -0.19
C GLY A 112 8.64 -15.12 -0.89
N LYS A 113 8.77 -15.17 -2.22
CA LYS A 113 9.67 -14.28 -2.99
C LYS A 113 8.98 -13.07 -3.58
N HIS A 114 7.67 -13.12 -3.78
CA HIS A 114 6.88 -12.05 -4.36
C HIS A 114 5.81 -11.58 -3.37
N LEU A 115 5.75 -10.27 -3.17
CA LEU A 115 4.74 -9.61 -2.34
C LEU A 115 3.92 -8.68 -3.22
N SER A 116 2.62 -8.85 -3.19
CA SER A 116 1.66 -7.97 -3.85
C SER A 116 0.94 -7.14 -2.78
N LEU A 117 0.80 -5.85 -3.02
CA LEU A 117 0.13 -4.89 -2.15
C LEU A 117 -0.92 -4.10 -2.93
N ARG A 118 -2.06 -3.85 -2.30
CA ARG A 118 -3.09 -2.94 -2.81
C ARG A 118 -3.61 -2.06 -1.69
N ASN A 119 -3.69 -0.78 -1.91
CA ASN A 119 -4.29 0.15 -0.97
C ASN A 119 -5.81 -0.03 -0.89
N VAL A 120 -6.38 0.21 0.28
CA VAL A 120 -7.81 0.38 0.44
C VAL A 120 -8.20 1.77 -0.06
N SER A 121 -9.24 1.82 -0.90
CA SER A 121 -9.72 3.05 -1.53
C SER A 121 -10.48 3.93 -0.53
N ASP A 122 -10.08 5.19 -0.43
CA ASP A 122 -10.80 6.22 0.36
C ASP A 122 -12.16 6.62 -0.24
N LYS A 123 -12.43 6.21 -1.47
CA LYS A 123 -13.77 6.35 -2.08
C LYS A 123 -14.78 5.38 -1.49
N VAL A 124 -14.32 4.25 -0.93
CA VAL A 124 -15.17 3.22 -0.31
C VAL A 124 -15.13 3.31 1.21
N ILE A 125 -13.95 3.53 1.78
CA ILE A 125 -13.74 3.72 3.22
C ILE A 125 -13.39 5.18 3.46
N SER A 126 -14.33 5.97 4.00
CA SER A 126 -14.11 7.40 4.21
C SER A 126 -13.01 7.66 5.26
N LYS A 127 -12.18 8.67 4.99
CA LYS A 127 -11.17 9.18 5.93
C LYS A 127 -11.76 9.82 7.19
N GLU A 128 -13.03 10.20 7.13
CA GLU A 128 -13.74 10.86 8.22
C GLU A 128 -14.16 9.90 9.35
N ILE A 129 -13.97 8.59 9.18
CA ILE A 129 -14.29 7.59 10.20
C ILE A 129 -13.32 7.75 11.38
N LYS A 130 -13.87 7.77 12.60
CA LYS A 130 -13.12 8.02 13.84
C LYS A 130 -13.05 6.82 14.79
N ASP A 131 -13.56 5.67 14.37
CA ASP A 131 -13.48 4.44 15.17
C ASP A 131 -13.17 3.22 14.31
N SER A 132 -12.33 2.33 14.85
CA SER A 132 -11.90 1.10 14.19
C SER A 132 -13.04 0.10 13.98
N GLY A 133 -14.04 0.09 14.85
CA GLY A 133 -15.18 -0.83 14.71
C GLY A 133 -15.98 -0.56 13.44
N THR A 134 -16.22 0.71 13.12
CA THR A 134 -16.84 1.12 11.86
C THR A 134 -15.96 0.76 10.66
N VAL A 135 -14.65 0.95 10.75
CA VAL A 135 -13.71 0.54 9.69
C VAL A 135 -13.83 -0.96 9.43
N VAL A 136 -13.74 -1.79 10.47
CA VAL A 136 -13.87 -3.25 10.35
C VAL A 136 -15.21 -3.67 9.73
N ALA A 137 -16.32 -3.06 10.16
CA ALA A 137 -17.65 -3.36 9.63
C ALA A 137 -17.74 -3.03 8.11
N LEU A 138 -17.20 -1.91 7.70
CA LEU A 138 -17.20 -1.48 6.30
C LEU A 138 -16.26 -2.34 5.45
N LEU A 139 -15.07 -2.69 5.94
CA LEU A 139 -14.17 -3.62 5.26
C LEU A 139 -14.83 -4.99 5.08
N THR A 140 -15.46 -5.53 6.12
CA THR A 140 -16.19 -6.80 6.05
C THR A 140 -17.29 -6.75 4.99
N LYS A 141 -18.09 -5.69 4.97
CA LYS A 141 -19.20 -5.51 4.01
C LYS A 141 -18.73 -5.39 2.57
N ASN A 142 -17.54 -4.82 2.35
CA ASN A 142 -17.05 -4.47 1.01
C ASN A 142 -15.88 -5.35 0.55
N ALA A 143 -15.42 -6.33 1.32
CA ALA A 143 -14.23 -7.13 1.05
C ALA A 143 -14.23 -7.83 -0.33
N SER A 144 -15.41 -8.17 -0.87
CA SER A 144 -15.56 -8.80 -2.18
C SER A 144 -15.68 -7.81 -3.35
N LYS A 145 -15.71 -6.50 -3.07
CA LYS A 145 -15.90 -5.48 -4.11
C LYS A 145 -14.55 -5.04 -4.68
N PRO A 146 -14.32 -5.16 -6.00
CA PRO A 146 -13.07 -4.75 -6.63
C PRO A 146 -12.73 -3.27 -6.39
N GLU A 147 -13.73 -2.40 -6.34
CA GLU A 147 -13.56 -0.96 -6.13
C GLU A 147 -13.05 -0.59 -4.73
N LEU A 148 -13.07 -1.53 -3.77
CA LEU A 148 -12.45 -1.36 -2.46
C LEU A 148 -10.93 -1.17 -2.57
N PHE A 149 -10.32 -1.71 -3.62
CA PHE A 149 -8.87 -1.80 -3.74
C PHE A 149 -8.36 -0.93 -4.88
N GLY A 150 -7.27 -0.22 -4.61
CA GLY A 150 -6.50 0.49 -5.61
C GLY A 150 -5.69 -0.44 -6.54
N GLU A 151 -4.77 0.15 -7.29
CA GLU A 151 -3.86 -0.60 -8.15
C GLU A 151 -2.97 -1.54 -7.34
N GLU A 152 -2.59 -2.66 -7.96
CA GLU A 152 -1.67 -3.63 -7.37
C GLU A 152 -0.23 -3.22 -7.64
N ILE A 153 0.59 -3.25 -6.58
CA ILE A 153 2.04 -3.06 -6.68
C ILE A 153 2.70 -4.36 -6.28
N GLU A 154 3.57 -4.86 -7.14
CA GLU A 154 4.30 -6.09 -6.91
C GLU A 154 5.76 -5.82 -6.60
N PHE A 155 6.24 -6.50 -5.56
CA PHE A 155 7.63 -6.51 -5.12
C PHE A 155 8.21 -7.91 -5.21
N LYS A 156 9.50 -7.98 -5.46
CA LYS A 156 10.29 -9.22 -5.32
C LYS A 156 11.38 -9.04 -4.28
N LYS A 157 11.71 -10.11 -3.57
CA LYS A 157 12.84 -10.10 -2.65
C LYS A 157 14.16 -9.97 -3.42
N GLU A 158 15.01 -9.12 -2.90
CA GLU A 158 16.42 -9.09 -3.29
C GLU A 158 17.15 -10.29 -2.67
N LYS A 159 18.20 -10.74 -3.35
CA LYS A 159 19.01 -11.88 -2.90
C LYS A 159 20.00 -11.45 -1.82
#